data_e0bf68d9ac0daa76ae36abf39049a8ca
#
_entry.id   e0bf68d9ac0daa76ae36abf39049a8ca
#
_cell.length_a   1.000
_cell.length_b   1.000
_cell.length_c   1.000
_cell.angle_alpha   90.00
_cell.angle_beta   90.00
_cell.angle_gamma   90.00
#
_symmetry.space_group_name_H-M   'P 1'
#
loop_
_entity.id
_entity.type
_entity.pdbx_description
1 polymer ?
#
loop_
_entity_poly.entity_id
_entity_poly.type
_entity_poly.pdbx_seq_one_letter_code
_entity_poly.pdbx_strand_id
1 'polypeptide(L)'
;MNLRFIYRNLKARFRDQHQEIKALLAHIQPGASVVDCGANKGSYIWTLSRAAGENGQVIAFEPQRKLAAYLREMTQSCGLRNVRIEEKGISDHAGTMQLMIPGGDTSPGASLEQSILQREDCATYPVAVVSLDEYFAARTRKISALKIDVEGHEFAVLQGAKNILAQDAPLLVFECEQRHLTGTTVTEILAWLQAQGYDGWFILRGALRPIAEFRIELHQKQRGGRFWDAPDYCNNFIMKKRP
;
A
#
# COMPACT_ATOMS: atom_id res chain seq x y z
N MET A 1 -6.00 -11.64 22.67
CA MET A 1 -5.46 -11.99 21.33
C MET A 1 -6.63 -12.21 20.38
N ASN A 2 -6.71 -11.46 19.26
CA ASN A 2 -7.83 -11.60 18.31
C ASN A 2 -7.49 -12.59 17.20
N LEU A 3 -8.07 -13.80 17.26
CA LEU A 3 -7.80 -14.89 16.32
C LEU A 3 -8.21 -14.57 14.88
N ARG A 4 -9.29 -13.77 14.66
CA ARG A 4 -9.72 -13.36 13.31
C ARG A 4 -8.70 -12.44 12.65
N PHE A 5 -8.11 -11.53 13.42
CA PHE A 5 -7.06 -10.65 12.91
C PHE A 5 -5.81 -11.43 12.52
N ILE A 6 -5.36 -12.34 13.39
CA ILE A 6 -4.21 -13.21 13.10
C ILE A 6 -4.49 -14.09 11.89
N TYR A 7 -5.66 -14.73 11.82
CA TYR A 7 -6.04 -15.56 10.68
C TYR A 7 -6.01 -14.80 9.36
N ARG A 8 -6.50 -13.54 9.34
CA ARG A 8 -6.42 -12.67 8.14
C ARG A 8 -4.96 -12.48 7.68
N ASN A 9 -4.07 -12.18 8.60
CA ASN A 9 -2.65 -12.00 8.30
C ASN A 9 -2.00 -13.30 7.80
N LEU A 10 -2.31 -14.44 8.40
CA LEU A 10 -1.82 -15.73 7.93
C LEU A 10 -2.39 -16.09 6.55
N LYS A 11 -3.68 -15.83 6.32
CA LYS A 11 -4.31 -16.01 5.00
C LYS A 11 -3.64 -15.15 3.93
N ALA A 12 -3.39 -13.86 4.22
CA ALA A 12 -2.65 -12.97 3.34
C ALA A 12 -1.26 -13.53 3.03
N ARG A 13 -0.50 -13.91 4.06
CA ARG A 13 0.86 -14.42 3.94
C ARG A 13 0.98 -15.71 3.13
N PHE A 14 0.06 -16.65 3.29
CA PHE A 14 0.18 -17.98 2.70
C PHE A 14 -0.68 -18.20 1.46
N ARG A 15 -1.61 -17.27 1.16
CA ARG A 15 -2.54 -17.41 0.05
C ARG A 15 -2.70 -16.15 -0.78
N ASP A 16 -3.24 -15.07 -0.20
CA ASP A 16 -3.77 -13.95 -0.98
C ASP A 16 -2.66 -12.98 -1.45
N GLN A 17 -1.66 -12.68 -0.60
CA GLN A 17 -0.54 -11.76 -0.88
C GLN A 17 0.82 -12.46 -0.62
N HIS A 18 0.92 -13.71 -1.06
CA HIS A 18 2.07 -14.55 -0.73
C HIS A 18 3.40 -13.97 -1.22
N GLN A 19 3.50 -13.52 -2.47
CA GLN A 19 4.75 -13.03 -3.06
C GLN A 19 5.16 -11.68 -2.49
N GLU A 20 4.19 -10.78 -2.28
CA GLU A 20 4.38 -9.47 -1.67
C GLU A 20 4.92 -9.61 -0.26
N ILE A 21 4.26 -10.41 0.58
CA ILE A 21 4.70 -10.64 1.96
C ILE A 21 6.03 -11.39 2.00
N LYS A 22 6.27 -12.33 1.10
CA LYS A 22 7.56 -13.03 0.99
C LYS A 22 8.70 -12.07 0.68
N ALA A 23 8.49 -11.12 -0.25
CA ALA A 23 9.48 -10.11 -0.57
C ALA A 23 9.75 -9.17 0.61
N LEU A 24 8.70 -8.71 1.30
CA LEU A 24 8.82 -7.88 2.51
C LEU A 24 9.62 -8.61 3.61
N LEU A 25 9.26 -9.87 3.91
CA LEU A 25 9.92 -10.67 4.94
C LEU A 25 11.38 -10.99 4.61
N ALA A 26 11.73 -11.14 3.33
CA ALA A 26 13.12 -11.34 2.90
C ALA A 26 13.96 -10.07 3.02
N HIS A 27 13.33 -8.90 3.05
CA HIS A 27 14.00 -7.59 3.07
C HIS A 27 14.05 -6.96 4.47
N ILE A 28 12.95 -7.05 5.23
CA ILE A 28 12.82 -6.44 6.55
C ILE A 28 13.75 -7.14 7.54
N GLN A 29 14.60 -6.36 8.20
CA GLN A 29 15.47 -6.84 9.28
C GLN A 29 14.90 -6.41 10.65
N PRO A 30 15.19 -7.14 11.74
CA PRO A 30 14.87 -6.68 13.08
C PRO A 30 15.40 -5.26 13.34
N GLY A 31 14.56 -4.40 13.92
CA GLY A 31 14.87 -2.98 14.12
C GLY A 31 14.44 -2.06 12.96
N ALA A 32 13.94 -2.62 11.85
CA ALA A 32 13.52 -1.85 10.69
C ALA A 32 12.31 -0.95 10.97
N SER A 33 12.22 0.16 10.22
CA SER A 33 11.03 1.00 10.12
C SER A 33 10.30 0.67 8.81
N VAL A 34 9.02 0.29 8.92
CA VAL A 34 8.18 -0.14 7.81
C VAL A 34 6.90 0.69 7.76
N VAL A 35 6.46 1.04 6.57
CA VAL A 35 5.23 1.82 6.37
C VAL A 35 4.22 1.02 5.55
N ASP A 36 2.96 1.03 6.00
CA ASP A 36 1.81 0.42 5.33
C ASP A 36 0.79 1.53 4.98
N CYS A 37 0.77 1.98 3.73
CA CYS A 37 -0.17 2.98 3.23
C CYS A 37 -1.42 2.28 2.68
N GLY A 38 -2.59 2.58 3.27
CA GLY A 38 -3.85 1.90 2.99
C GLY A 38 -3.95 0.55 3.73
N ALA A 39 -3.85 0.62 5.06
CA ALA A 39 -3.81 -0.59 5.89
C ALA A 39 -5.12 -1.38 5.93
N ASN A 40 -6.24 -0.75 5.59
CA ASN A 40 -7.58 -1.35 5.54
C ASN A 40 -7.89 -2.17 6.81
N LYS A 41 -8.12 -3.47 6.71
CA LYS A 41 -8.37 -4.39 7.84
C LYS A 41 -7.09 -5.01 8.40
N GLY A 42 -5.91 -4.52 8.01
CA GLY A 42 -4.61 -4.88 8.58
C GLY A 42 -4.06 -6.24 8.18
N SER A 43 -4.20 -6.62 6.90
CA SER A 43 -3.73 -7.93 6.39
C SER A 43 -2.21 -8.12 6.49
N TYR A 44 -1.44 -7.04 6.53
CA TYR A 44 0.02 -7.05 6.64
C TYR A 44 0.53 -6.79 8.06
N ILE A 45 -0.22 -6.07 8.89
CA ILE A 45 0.26 -5.46 10.13
C ILE A 45 0.91 -6.44 11.10
N TRP A 46 0.26 -7.59 11.38
CA TRP A 46 0.81 -8.58 12.32
C TRP A 46 2.12 -9.18 11.81
N THR A 47 2.18 -9.48 10.51
CA THR A 47 3.36 -10.04 9.86
C THR A 47 4.53 -9.05 9.84
N LEU A 48 4.26 -7.79 9.48
CA LEU A 48 5.25 -6.71 9.46
C LEU A 48 5.77 -6.40 10.86
N SER A 49 4.88 -6.34 11.86
CA SER A 49 5.23 -6.12 13.26
C SER A 49 6.21 -7.18 13.77
N ARG A 50 5.94 -8.45 13.45
CA ARG A 50 6.82 -9.57 13.85
C ARG A 50 8.17 -9.52 13.13
N ALA A 51 8.19 -9.17 11.84
CA ALA A 51 9.42 -9.05 11.07
C ALA A 51 10.30 -7.90 11.55
N ALA A 52 9.70 -6.74 11.82
CA ALA A 52 10.42 -5.58 12.35
C ALA A 52 10.94 -5.82 13.78
N GLY A 53 10.30 -6.69 14.56
CA GLY A 53 10.69 -7.02 15.93
C GLY A 53 10.44 -5.88 16.93
N GLU A 54 10.73 -6.12 18.20
CA GLU A 54 10.42 -5.17 19.28
C GLU A 54 11.14 -3.82 19.15
N ASN A 55 12.35 -3.83 18.59
CA ASN A 55 13.16 -2.62 18.35
C ASN A 55 12.84 -1.93 17.02
N GLY A 56 12.01 -2.53 16.18
CA GLY A 56 11.52 -1.94 14.93
C GLY A 56 10.21 -1.18 15.13
N GLN A 57 9.66 -0.69 14.03
CA GLN A 57 8.35 -0.03 14.04
C GLN A 57 7.60 -0.27 12.74
N VAL A 58 6.27 -0.33 12.86
CA VAL A 58 5.34 -0.32 11.72
C VAL A 58 4.43 0.88 11.86
N ILE A 59 4.42 1.76 10.87
CA ILE A 59 3.49 2.89 10.81
C ILE A 59 2.47 2.56 9.71
N ALA A 60 1.22 2.41 10.10
CA ALA A 60 0.13 2.07 9.22
C ALA A 60 -0.86 3.23 9.08
N PHE A 61 -1.10 3.66 7.86
CA PHE A 61 -2.03 4.74 7.53
C PHE A 61 -3.33 4.17 7.00
N GLU A 62 -4.44 4.59 7.60
CA GLU A 62 -5.79 4.22 7.21
C GLU A 62 -6.72 5.42 7.41
N PRO A 63 -7.21 6.07 6.33
CA PRO A 63 -8.05 7.25 6.45
C PRO A 63 -9.47 6.96 6.91
N GLN A 64 -9.97 5.75 6.74
CA GLN A 64 -11.32 5.37 7.17
C GLN A 64 -11.36 5.25 8.70
N ARG A 65 -12.04 6.19 9.38
CA ARG A 65 -12.12 6.29 10.86
C ARG A 65 -12.47 4.97 11.54
N LYS A 66 -13.48 4.26 11.01
CA LYS A 66 -13.92 2.97 11.58
C LYS A 66 -12.85 1.90 11.48
N LEU A 67 -12.13 1.86 10.35
CA LEU A 67 -11.04 0.90 10.14
C LEU A 67 -9.82 1.26 10.97
N ALA A 68 -9.45 2.55 11.07
CA ALA A 68 -8.36 3.00 11.93
C ALA A 68 -8.63 2.67 13.42
N ALA A 69 -9.86 2.90 13.90
CA ALA A 69 -10.28 2.52 15.25
C ALA A 69 -10.20 1.00 15.46
N TYR A 70 -10.73 0.22 14.52
CA TYR A 70 -10.61 -1.25 14.52
C TYR A 70 -9.15 -1.71 14.57
N LEU A 71 -8.26 -1.12 13.77
CA LEU A 71 -6.84 -1.48 13.76
C LEU A 71 -6.16 -1.17 15.09
N ARG A 72 -6.46 -0.04 15.73
CA ARG A 72 -5.94 0.29 17.09
C ARG A 72 -6.37 -0.75 18.11
N GLU A 73 -7.63 -1.16 18.09
CA GLU A 73 -8.12 -2.23 18.96
C GLU A 73 -7.42 -3.56 18.70
N MET A 74 -7.28 -3.95 17.43
CA MET A 74 -6.63 -5.22 17.06
C MET A 74 -5.15 -5.24 17.43
N THR A 75 -4.41 -4.18 17.17
CA THR A 75 -2.99 -4.08 17.52
C THR A 75 -2.79 -4.13 19.04
N GLN A 76 -3.62 -3.44 19.80
CA GLN A 76 -3.61 -3.49 21.27
C GLN A 76 -3.93 -4.90 21.79
N SER A 77 -5.00 -5.52 21.31
CA SER A 77 -5.45 -6.86 21.75
C SER A 77 -4.43 -7.96 21.40
N CYS A 78 -3.63 -7.76 20.35
CA CYS A 78 -2.58 -8.67 19.94
C CYS A 78 -1.19 -8.32 20.54
N GLY A 79 -1.09 -7.28 21.37
CA GLY A 79 0.16 -6.87 22.01
C GLY A 79 1.21 -6.33 21.05
N LEU A 80 0.81 -5.75 19.91
CA LEU A 80 1.71 -5.21 18.89
C LEU A 80 2.16 -3.79 19.27
N ARG A 81 3.10 -3.70 20.22
CA ARG A 81 3.56 -2.42 20.80
C ARG A 81 4.38 -1.57 19.83
N ASN A 82 4.93 -2.18 18.81
CA ASN A 82 5.74 -1.54 17.77
C ASN A 82 4.91 -1.08 16.55
N VAL A 83 3.57 -1.08 16.64
CA VAL A 83 2.66 -0.65 15.57
C VAL A 83 1.98 0.66 15.95
N ARG A 84 2.02 1.63 15.07
CA ARG A 84 1.31 2.90 15.17
C ARG A 84 0.28 3.01 14.04
N ILE A 85 -0.96 3.31 14.38
CA ILE A 85 -2.06 3.52 13.43
C ILE A 85 -2.36 5.01 13.31
N GLU A 86 -2.14 5.54 12.13
CA GLU A 86 -2.44 6.92 11.75
C GLU A 86 -3.75 6.98 10.96
N GLU A 87 -4.71 7.75 11.48
CA GLU A 87 -5.99 8.02 10.83
C GLU A 87 -5.82 9.18 9.85
N LYS A 88 -5.06 8.90 8.78
CA LYS A 88 -4.72 9.88 7.73
C LYS A 88 -4.65 9.18 6.38
N GLY A 89 -4.96 9.92 5.33
CA GLY A 89 -4.56 9.56 3.97
C GLY A 89 -3.11 9.97 3.71
N ILE A 90 -2.49 9.33 2.75
CA ILE A 90 -1.17 9.72 2.22
C ILE A 90 -1.34 10.29 0.83
N SER A 91 -0.66 11.41 0.56
CA SER A 91 -0.69 12.13 -0.70
C SER A 91 0.69 12.72 -1.02
N ASP A 92 0.78 13.60 -1.98
CA ASP A 92 1.99 14.36 -2.33
C ASP A 92 2.20 15.62 -1.47
N HIS A 93 1.19 16.00 -0.64
CA HIS A 93 1.21 17.19 0.22
C HIS A 93 0.39 16.97 1.49
N ALA A 94 0.56 17.86 2.48
CA ALA A 94 -0.29 17.91 3.66
C ALA A 94 -1.54 18.77 3.40
N GLY A 95 -2.68 18.37 3.99
CA GLY A 95 -3.92 19.10 3.83
C GLY A 95 -5.15 18.30 4.25
N THR A 96 -6.27 18.61 3.60
CA THR A 96 -7.53 17.90 3.74
C THR A 96 -8.05 17.53 2.36
N MET A 97 -8.39 16.26 2.17
CA MET A 97 -8.99 15.74 0.93
C MET A 97 -10.31 15.03 1.22
N GLN A 98 -11.16 14.90 0.21
CA GLN A 98 -12.38 14.12 0.33
C GLN A 98 -12.05 12.64 0.12
N LEU A 99 -12.33 11.80 1.11
CA LEU A 99 -12.24 10.36 0.98
C LEU A 99 -13.58 9.84 0.44
N MET A 100 -13.52 9.10 -0.65
CA MET A 100 -14.66 8.46 -1.29
C MET A 100 -14.78 7.01 -0.84
N ILE A 101 -15.99 6.61 -0.41
CA ILE A 101 -16.27 5.28 0.13
C ILE A 101 -17.42 4.66 -0.66
N PRO A 102 -17.14 3.84 -1.66
CA PRO A 102 -18.17 3.08 -2.35
C PRO A 102 -18.92 2.15 -1.37
N GLY A 103 -20.27 2.17 -1.44
CA GLY A 103 -21.13 1.39 -0.54
C GLY A 103 -21.33 1.99 0.87
N GLY A 104 -20.81 3.19 1.14
CA GLY A 104 -21.28 4.11 2.18
C GLY A 104 -20.61 4.03 3.56
N ASP A 105 -20.21 2.88 4.09
CA ASP A 105 -19.73 2.79 5.49
C ASP A 105 -18.22 2.54 5.63
N THR A 106 -17.76 1.43 5.07
CA THR A 106 -16.33 1.10 4.92
C THR A 106 -16.16 0.31 3.64
N SER A 107 -15.11 0.58 2.89
CA SER A 107 -14.86 -0.09 1.62
C SER A 107 -13.38 -0.42 1.45
N PRO A 108 -13.05 -1.59 0.91
CA PRO A 108 -11.68 -1.84 0.44
C PRO A 108 -11.30 -0.92 -0.73
N GLY A 109 -12.26 -0.50 -1.56
CA GLY A 109 -12.06 0.46 -2.65
C GLY A 109 -12.30 1.91 -2.25
N ALA A 110 -12.08 2.30 -0.98
CA ALA A 110 -12.09 3.70 -0.57
C ALA A 110 -10.85 4.42 -1.09
N SER A 111 -11.03 5.59 -1.72
CA SER A 111 -9.98 6.32 -2.42
C SER A 111 -10.06 7.83 -2.22
N LEU A 112 -8.93 8.49 -2.41
CA LEU A 112 -8.83 9.95 -2.51
C LEU A 112 -9.02 10.45 -3.96
N GLU A 113 -9.17 9.55 -4.93
CA GLU A 113 -9.36 9.88 -6.35
C GLU A 113 -10.82 10.21 -6.67
N GLN A 114 -11.06 11.40 -7.21
CA GLN A 114 -12.41 11.88 -7.53
C GLN A 114 -13.11 11.11 -8.66
N SER A 115 -12.36 10.38 -9.49
CA SER A 115 -12.92 9.55 -10.56
C SER A 115 -13.87 8.47 -10.06
N ILE A 116 -13.79 8.12 -8.77
CA ILE A 116 -14.67 7.14 -8.11
C ILE A 116 -16.07 7.72 -7.79
N LEU A 117 -16.24 9.06 -7.80
CA LEU A 117 -17.53 9.75 -7.57
C LEU A 117 -18.62 9.39 -8.60
N GLN A 118 -18.31 8.79 -9.72
CA GLN A 118 -19.30 8.39 -10.74
C GLN A 118 -20.09 7.14 -10.35
N ARG A 119 -19.85 6.55 -9.16
CA ARG A 119 -20.64 5.44 -8.63
C ARG A 119 -21.78 5.98 -7.76
N GLU A 120 -23.00 5.57 -8.07
CA GLU A 120 -24.25 6.07 -7.46
C GLU A 120 -24.33 5.97 -5.92
N ASP A 121 -23.58 5.05 -5.29
CA ASP A 121 -23.58 4.78 -3.85
C ASP A 121 -22.23 5.13 -3.18
N CYS A 122 -21.73 6.34 -3.38
CA CYS A 122 -20.46 6.76 -2.78
C CYS A 122 -20.67 7.76 -1.65
N ALA A 123 -20.36 7.40 -0.41
CA ALA A 123 -20.27 8.37 0.69
C ALA A 123 -18.91 9.07 0.65
N THR A 124 -18.91 10.36 1.05
CA THR A 124 -17.68 11.15 1.14
C THR A 124 -17.57 11.84 2.49
N TYR A 125 -16.35 11.96 3.00
CA TYR A 125 -16.07 12.84 4.13
C TYR A 125 -14.62 13.35 4.09
N PRO A 126 -14.36 14.53 4.71
CA PRO A 126 -13.02 15.09 4.73
C PRO A 126 -12.09 14.28 5.65
N VAL A 127 -10.88 14.01 5.17
CA VAL A 127 -9.80 13.37 5.91
C VAL A 127 -8.53 14.20 5.84
N ALA A 128 -7.76 14.21 6.91
CA ALA A 128 -6.42 14.79 6.89
C ALA A 128 -5.52 13.92 6.01
N VAL A 129 -4.71 14.58 5.19
CA VAL A 129 -3.67 13.95 4.39
C VAL A 129 -2.30 14.54 4.72
N VAL A 130 -1.25 13.78 4.44
CA VAL A 130 0.15 14.20 4.64
C VAL A 130 1.03 13.49 3.61
N SER A 131 2.13 14.14 3.20
CA SER A 131 3.14 13.42 2.42
C SER A 131 4.03 12.58 3.35
N LEU A 132 4.57 11.49 2.83
CA LEU A 132 5.50 10.67 3.60
C LEU A 132 6.77 11.46 3.97
N ASP A 133 7.27 12.30 3.06
CA ASP A 133 8.44 13.12 3.31
C ASP A 133 8.23 14.12 4.47
N GLU A 134 7.04 14.75 4.54
CA GLU A 134 6.70 15.64 5.67
C GLU A 134 6.50 14.88 6.97
N TYR A 135 5.75 13.77 6.94
CA TYR A 135 5.48 12.97 8.14
C TYR A 135 6.77 12.42 8.76
N PHE A 136 7.71 12.03 7.94
CA PHE A 136 9.01 11.47 8.35
C PHE A 136 10.18 12.48 8.29
N ALA A 137 9.91 13.79 8.21
CA ALA A 137 10.97 14.81 8.10
C ALA A 137 12.01 14.73 9.24
N ALA A 138 11.57 14.44 10.46
CA ALA A 138 12.42 14.29 11.65
C ALA A 138 12.80 12.83 11.95
N ARG A 139 12.70 11.93 10.97
CA ARG A 139 13.03 10.51 11.19
C ARG A 139 14.50 10.30 11.56
N THR A 140 14.72 9.47 12.55
CA THR A 140 16.08 9.04 12.97
C THR A 140 16.45 7.65 12.44
N ARG A 141 15.49 6.97 11.79
CA ARG A 141 15.65 5.63 11.20
C ARG A 141 15.23 5.66 9.76
N LYS A 142 15.99 4.97 8.91
CA LYS A 142 15.62 4.78 7.51
C LYS A 142 14.34 3.97 7.38
N ILE A 143 13.50 4.36 6.44
CA ILE A 143 12.35 3.55 6.01
C ILE A 143 12.89 2.40 5.17
N SER A 144 12.71 1.18 5.65
CA SER A 144 13.22 -0.04 5.00
C SER A 144 12.27 -0.55 3.91
N ALA A 145 10.97 -0.44 4.13
CA ALA A 145 9.97 -0.89 3.18
C ALA A 145 8.71 -0.02 3.20
N LEU A 146 8.12 0.19 2.04
CA LEU A 146 6.81 0.82 1.83
C LEU A 146 5.87 -0.19 1.18
N LYS A 147 4.75 -0.51 1.83
CA LYS A 147 3.58 -1.13 1.18
C LYS A 147 2.60 0.00 0.85
N ILE A 148 2.12 0.05 -0.40
CA ILE A 148 1.21 1.09 -0.88
C ILE A 148 0.04 0.40 -1.60
N ASP A 149 -1.18 0.69 -1.15
CA ASP A 149 -2.42 0.17 -1.72
C ASP A 149 -3.52 1.16 -1.31
N VAL A 150 -3.72 2.17 -2.15
CA VAL A 150 -4.53 3.36 -1.87
C VAL A 150 -5.56 3.66 -2.97
N GLU A 151 -5.84 2.62 -3.77
CA GLU A 151 -6.95 2.58 -4.72
C GLU A 151 -6.94 3.75 -5.73
N GLY A 152 -5.81 3.90 -6.45
CA GLY A 152 -5.61 4.87 -7.52
C GLY A 152 -4.78 6.10 -7.14
N HIS A 153 -4.47 6.30 -5.86
CA HIS A 153 -3.69 7.45 -5.37
C HIS A 153 -2.18 7.14 -5.20
N GLU A 154 -1.71 5.98 -5.73
CA GLU A 154 -0.35 5.47 -5.56
C GLU A 154 0.71 6.44 -6.07
N PHE A 155 0.46 7.11 -7.21
CA PHE A 155 1.43 8.04 -7.78
C PHE A 155 1.64 9.27 -6.88
N ALA A 156 0.57 9.83 -6.31
CA ALA A 156 0.69 10.92 -5.35
C ALA A 156 1.46 10.50 -4.09
N VAL A 157 1.22 9.29 -3.57
CA VAL A 157 2.00 8.72 -2.44
C VAL A 157 3.48 8.66 -2.79
N LEU A 158 3.83 8.14 -3.98
CA LEU A 158 5.22 8.05 -4.45
C LEU A 158 5.86 9.43 -4.65
N GLN A 159 5.10 10.41 -5.17
CA GLN A 159 5.56 11.78 -5.32
C GLN A 159 5.77 12.47 -3.96
N GLY A 160 4.95 12.15 -2.96
CA GLY A 160 5.11 12.61 -1.56
C GLY A 160 6.22 11.90 -0.77
N ALA A 161 6.93 10.95 -1.39
CA ALA A 161 7.99 10.16 -0.77
C ALA A 161 9.36 10.33 -1.47
N LYS A 162 9.56 11.35 -2.31
CA LYS A 162 10.76 11.52 -3.14
C LYS A 162 12.06 11.49 -2.32
N ASN A 163 12.11 12.17 -1.17
CA ASN A 163 13.27 12.19 -0.32
C ASN A 163 13.52 10.82 0.33
N ILE A 164 12.46 10.12 0.77
CA ILE A 164 12.54 8.76 1.30
C ILE A 164 13.07 7.80 0.22
N LEU A 165 12.52 7.87 -0.99
CA LEU A 165 12.97 7.05 -2.12
C LEU A 165 14.44 7.29 -2.48
N ALA A 166 14.88 8.55 -2.42
CA ALA A 166 16.26 8.93 -2.73
C ALA A 166 17.24 8.49 -1.64
N GLN A 167 16.93 8.79 -0.36
CA GLN A 167 17.86 8.69 0.76
C GLN A 167 17.81 7.31 1.45
N ASP A 168 16.62 6.75 1.61
CA ASP A 168 16.41 5.51 2.37
C ASP A 168 16.40 4.28 1.45
N ALA A 169 15.99 4.47 0.18
CA ALA A 169 15.92 3.43 -0.85
C ALA A 169 15.09 2.19 -0.41
N PRO A 170 13.86 2.38 0.11
CA PRO A 170 13.06 1.29 0.63
C PRO A 170 12.69 0.26 -0.44
N LEU A 171 12.44 -0.98 -0.03
CA LEU A 171 11.70 -1.92 -0.86
C LEU A 171 10.27 -1.40 -1.03
N LEU A 172 9.80 -1.31 -2.27
CA LEU A 172 8.43 -0.95 -2.61
C LEU A 172 7.63 -2.20 -2.92
N VAL A 173 6.48 -2.34 -2.27
CA VAL A 173 5.45 -3.32 -2.60
C VAL A 173 4.15 -2.55 -2.77
N PHE A 174 3.61 -2.51 -3.98
CA PHE A 174 2.43 -1.70 -4.23
C PHE A 174 1.45 -2.33 -5.20
N GLU A 175 0.17 -2.05 -4.98
CA GLU A 175 -0.90 -2.32 -5.92
C GLU A 175 -1.12 -1.08 -6.78
N CYS A 176 -1.24 -1.26 -8.11
CA CYS A 176 -1.52 -0.16 -9.03
C CYS A 176 -2.32 -0.66 -10.22
N GLU A 177 -3.51 -0.10 -10.41
CA GLU A 177 -4.45 -0.50 -11.45
C GLU A 177 -4.82 0.64 -12.37
N GLN A 178 -4.67 0.42 -13.68
CA GLN A 178 -5.04 1.42 -14.69
C GLN A 178 -6.49 1.91 -14.58
N ARG A 179 -7.41 1.04 -14.16
CA ARG A 179 -8.84 1.39 -14.00
C ARG A 179 -9.11 2.41 -12.88
N HIS A 180 -8.15 2.61 -11.96
CA HIS A 180 -8.26 3.56 -10.85
C HIS A 180 -7.52 4.86 -11.13
N LEU A 181 -6.64 4.89 -12.13
CA LEU A 181 -5.80 6.05 -12.42
C LEU A 181 -6.50 7.06 -13.33
N THR A 182 -6.28 8.34 -13.05
CA THR A 182 -6.72 9.46 -13.88
C THR A 182 -5.53 10.36 -14.22
N GLY A 183 -5.36 10.69 -15.49
CA GLY A 183 -4.29 11.60 -15.94
C GLY A 183 -2.88 11.00 -15.98
N THR A 184 -2.74 9.72 -15.63
CA THR A 184 -1.48 8.95 -15.73
C THR A 184 -1.76 7.48 -16.01
N THR A 185 -0.72 6.73 -16.33
CA THR A 185 -0.79 5.29 -16.57
C THR A 185 0.13 4.52 -15.66
N VAL A 186 -0.17 3.23 -15.42
CA VAL A 186 0.74 2.33 -14.69
C VAL A 186 2.13 2.32 -15.32
N THR A 187 2.21 2.32 -16.66
CA THR A 187 3.50 2.35 -17.38
C THR A 187 4.30 3.62 -17.09
N GLU A 188 3.64 4.78 -17.03
CA GLU A 188 4.30 6.05 -16.68
C GLU A 188 4.80 6.06 -15.24
N ILE A 189 4.02 5.50 -14.29
CA ILE A 189 4.43 5.37 -12.88
C ILE A 189 5.66 4.45 -12.76
N LEU A 190 5.65 3.31 -13.45
CA LEU A 190 6.79 2.40 -13.49
C LEU A 190 8.03 3.05 -14.10
N ALA A 191 7.89 3.79 -15.23
CA ALA A 191 8.96 4.53 -15.86
C ALA A 191 9.52 5.62 -14.94
N TRP A 192 8.65 6.34 -14.21
CA TRP A 192 9.05 7.32 -13.22
C TRP A 192 9.88 6.69 -12.09
N LEU A 193 9.47 5.54 -11.56
CA LEU A 193 10.24 4.80 -10.55
C LEU A 193 11.59 4.31 -11.12
N GLN A 194 11.62 3.86 -12.38
CA GLN A 194 12.88 3.46 -13.05
C GLN A 194 13.83 4.65 -13.20
N ALA A 195 13.32 5.84 -13.50
CA ALA A 195 14.12 7.07 -13.51
C ALA A 195 14.67 7.46 -12.13
N GLN A 196 14.01 7.06 -11.04
CA GLN A 196 14.50 7.17 -9.66
C GLN A 196 15.49 6.04 -9.29
N GLY A 197 15.87 5.18 -10.25
CA GLY A 197 16.81 4.08 -10.05
C GLY A 197 16.18 2.80 -9.48
N TYR A 198 14.86 2.68 -9.45
CA TYR A 198 14.17 1.45 -9.05
C TYR A 198 14.02 0.48 -10.22
N ASP A 199 14.05 -0.82 -9.91
CA ASP A 199 13.72 -1.89 -10.85
C ASP A 199 13.08 -3.06 -10.08
N GLY A 200 12.44 -3.99 -10.78
CA GLY A 200 11.78 -5.06 -10.04
C GLY A 200 10.89 -5.97 -10.88
N TRP A 201 9.79 -6.35 -10.28
CA TRP A 201 8.92 -7.40 -10.78
C TRP A 201 7.44 -7.03 -10.63
N PHE A 202 6.62 -7.57 -11.49
CA PHE A 202 5.18 -7.71 -11.30
C PHE A 202 4.81 -9.17 -11.03
N ILE A 203 3.64 -9.40 -10.46
CA ILE A 203 3.16 -10.74 -10.10
C ILE A 203 2.18 -11.22 -11.17
N LEU A 204 2.54 -12.30 -11.86
CA LEU A 204 1.71 -12.97 -12.85
C LEU A 204 1.45 -14.42 -12.42
N ARG A 205 0.20 -14.78 -12.15
CA ARG A 205 -0.19 -16.14 -11.71
C ARG A 205 0.63 -16.64 -10.53
N GLY A 206 0.91 -15.77 -9.56
CA GLY A 206 1.70 -16.09 -8.38
C GLY A 206 3.22 -16.19 -8.61
N ALA A 207 3.72 -15.89 -9.81
CA ALA A 207 5.15 -15.86 -10.12
C ALA A 207 5.64 -14.44 -10.35
N LEU A 208 6.88 -14.16 -9.95
CA LEU A 208 7.54 -12.87 -10.21
C LEU A 208 8.05 -12.83 -11.66
N ARG A 209 7.69 -11.77 -12.39
CA ARG A 209 8.12 -11.50 -13.76
C ARG A 209 8.80 -10.14 -13.81
N PRO A 210 9.92 -9.98 -14.53
CA PRO A 210 10.62 -8.69 -14.65
C PRO A 210 9.71 -7.57 -15.15
N ILE A 211 9.83 -6.36 -14.59
CA ILE A 211 9.05 -5.17 -15.02
C ILE A 211 9.19 -4.93 -16.53
N ALA A 212 10.33 -5.20 -17.12
CA ALA A 212 10.57 -5.07 -18.57
C ALA A 212 9.60 -5.90 -19.44
N GLU A 213 8.99 -6.95 -18.87
CA GLU A 213 7.99 -7.79 -19.55
C GLU A 213 6.55 -7.26 -19.36
N PHE A 214 6.33 -6.27 -18.47
CA PHE A 214 5.00 -5.74 -18.22
C PHE A 214 4.46 -5.02 -19.47
N ARG A 215 3.23 -5.35 -19.82
CA ARG A 215 2.47 -4.70 -20.91
C ARG A 215 1.04 -4.50 -20.43
N ILE A 216 0.60 -3.26 -20.37
CA ILE A 216 -0.71 -2.91 -19.82
C ILE A 216 -1.85 -3.59 -20.60
N GLU A 217 -1.71 -3.68 -21.93
CA GLU A 217 -2.70 -4.27 -22.82
C GLU A 217 -2.87 -5.78 -22.62
N LEU A 218 -1.88 -6.43 -22.03
CA LEU A 218 -1.88 -7.87 -21.73
C LEU A 218 -2.24 -8.12 -20.26
N HIS A 219 -1.60 -7.37 -19.33
CA HIS A 219 -1.59 -7.69 -17.92
C HIS A 219 -2.63 -6.92 -17.10
N GLN A 220 -3.22 -5.83 -17.67
CA GLN A 220 -4.35 -5.12 -17.07
C GLN A 220 -5.47 -4.92 -18.08
N LYS A 221 -5.66 -5.89 -18.97
CA LYS A 221 -6.69 -5.85 -19.99
C LYS A 221 -8.07 -5.86 -19.34
N GLN A 222 -8.84 -4.81 -19.63
CA GLN A 222 -10.24 -4.72 -19.25
C GLN A 222 -11.08 -5.68 -20.12
N ARG A 223 -11.73 -6.63 -19.46
CA ARG A 223 -12.67 -7.58 -20.05
C ARG A 223 -14.02 -7.39 -19.34
N GLY A 224 -15.09 -7.96 -19.88
CA GLY A 224 -16.38 -7.88 -19.20
C GLY A 224 -16.38 -8.52 -17.80
N GLY A 225 -17.25 -8.05 -16.92
CA GLY A 225 -17.40 -8.57 -15.55
C GLY A 225 -16.24 -8.16 -14.60
N ARG A 226 -15.93 -9.04 -13.67
CA ARG A 226 -14.86 -8.82 -12.67
C ARG A 226 -13.50 -9.24 -13.22
N PHE A 227 -13.04 -8.60 -14.28
CA PHE A 227 -11.77 -8.93 -14.96
C PHE A 227 -10.54 -8.81 -14.06
N TRP A 228 -10.60 -7.99 -13.01
CA TRP A 228 -9.52 -7.82 -12.02
C TRP A 228 -9.30 -9.04 -11.12
N ASP A 229 -10.25 -9.99 -11.08
CA ASP A 229 -10.09 -11.28 -10.39
C ASP A 229 -9.44 -12.35 -11.29
N ALA A 230 -9.17 -12.04 -12.57
CA ALA A 230 -8.59 -12.99 -13.49
C ALA A 230 -7.14 -13.34 -13.13
N PRO A 231 -6.69 -14.60 -13.23
CA PRO A 231 -5.34 -15.01 -12.85
C PRO A 231 -4.21 -14.36 -13.65
N ASP A 232 -4.53 -13.79 -14.81
CA ASP A 232 -3.60 -13.08 -15.70
C ASP A 232 -3.68 -11.55 -15.55
N TYR A 233 -4.53 -11.05 -14.65
CA TYR A 233 -4.56 -9.64 -14.29
C TYR A 233 -3.50 -9.34 -13.23
N CYS A 234 -2.62 -8.39 -13.53
CA CYS A 234 -1.44 -8.11 -12.71
C CYS A 234 -1.47 -6.67 -12.21
N ASN A 235 -1.77 -6.48 -10.94
CA ASN A 235 -1.85 -5.18 -10.28
C ASN A 235 -0.82 -5.00 -9.16
N ASN A 236 -0.06 -6.04 -8.81
CA ASN A 236 0.91 -6.03 -7.72
C ASN A 236 2.34 -5.98 -8.24
N PHE A 237 3.11 -5.03 -7.72
CA PHE A 237 4.48 -4.73 -8.11
C PHE A 237 5.41 -4.77 -6.90
N ILE A 238 6.63 -5.25 -7.11
CA ILE A 238 7.72 -5.28 -6.13
C ILE A 238 8.92 -4.62 -6.76
N MET A 239 9.36 -3.48 -6.23
CA MET A 239 10.49 -2.75 -6.79
C MET A 239 11.52 -2.42 -5.72
N LYS A 240 12.79 -2.47 -6.09
CA LYS A 240 13.93 -2.11 -5.25
C LYS A 240 14.88 -1.19 -5.98
N LYS A 241 15.59 -0.36 -5.25
CA LYS A 241 16.63 0.50 -5.83
C LYS A 241 17.76 -0.36 -6.36
N ARG A 242 18.25 -0.03 -7.55
CA ARG A 242 19.47 -0.66 -8.12
C ARG A 242 20.67 -0.29 -7.25
N PRO A 243 21.63 -1.21 -7.09
CA PRO A 243 22.88 -0.94 -6.38
C PRO A 243 23.65 0.24 -6.96
#